data_8bd2f2c3dece00c5c4bd325c8792d7f9
#
_entry.id   8bd2f2c3dece00c5c4bd325c8792d7f9
#
_cell.length_a   1.000
_cell.length_b   1.000
_cell.length_c   1.000
_cell.angle_alpha   90.00
_cell.angle_beta   90.00
_cell.angle_gamma   90.00
#
_symmetry.space_group_name_H-M   'P 1'
#
loop_
_entity.id
_entity.type
_entity.pdbx_description
1 polymer ?
#
loop_
_entity_poly.entity_id
_entity_poly.type
_entity_poly.pdbx_seq_one_letter_code
_entity_poly.pdbx_strand_id
1 'polypeptide(L)'
;DPNSIFGTINHEHGHEWFPMIVGSNERRYAWMDEGFNTYIDAFANERRYPGTNAFPFYVTNWKSVVDGHIDTPLMTPPDRIDARALGAIGYRKPGAVMLALRDNVVGKATFDRGFREYIHRWAYKHPSPADFFRTMENVSGMDLGWYWRAFFYGTDVLDIGIDGVTMRQQEGQNYAVIALRRNTSVPFPVRLRLRFADNTTQSVDLPVEVWSRGDRYEAVLAVKAPV
;
A
#
# COMPACT_ATOMS: atom_id res chain seq x y z
N ASP A 1 -13.96 2.04 -25.87
CA ASP A 1 -14.55 2.42 -24.59
C ASP A 1 -14.04 3.81 -24.20
N PRO A 2 -14.92 4.82 -24.00
CA PRO A 2 -14.52 6.17 -23.60
C PRO A 2 -13.72 6.21 -22.29
N ASN A 3 -13.99 5.29 -21.37
CA ASN A 3 -13.26 5.19 -20.10
C ASN A 3 -11.81 4.71 -20.31
N SER A 4 -11.59 3.82 -21.25
CA SER A 4 -10.25 3.37 -21.65
C SER A 4 -9.45 4.50 -22.30
N ILE A 5 -10.08 5.28 -23.18
CA ILE A 5 -9.44 6.44 -23.83
C ILE A 5 -9.04 7.50 -22.79
N PHE A 6 -9.94 7.84 -21.87
CA PHE A 6 -9.61 8.78 -20.78
C PHE A 6 -8.44 8.28 -19.94
N GLY A 7 -8.46 7.00 -19.54
CA GLY A 7 -7.38 6.40 -18.75
C GLY A 7 -6.03 6.48 -19.44
N THR A 8 -5.98 6.15 -20.72
CA THR A 8 -4.74 6.24 -21.51
C THR A 8 -4.25 7.68 -21.62
N ILE A 9 -5.13 8.63 -22.03
CA ILE A 9 -4.73 10.03 -22.17
C ILE A 9 -4.26 10.61 -20.83
N ASN A 10 -4.93 10.29 -19.72
CA ASN A 10 -4.54 10.75 -18.40
C ASN A 10 -3.16 10.19 -17.99
N HIS A 11 -2.92 8.92 -18.25
CA HIS A 11 -1.66 8.26 -17.94
C HIS A 11 -0.51 8.90 -18.74
N GLU A 12 -0.67 9.01 -20.06
CA GLU A 12 0.35 9.62 -20.92
C GLU A 12 0.61 11.10 -20.55
N HIS A 13 -0.43 11.83 -20.13
CA HIS A 13 -0.25 13.20 -19.63
C HIS A 13 0.46 13.23 -18.27
N GLY A 14 0.31 12.20 -17.45
CA GLY A 14 1.04 12.03 -16.20
C GLY A 14 2.56 11.95 -16.39
N HIS A 15 3.03 11.44 -17.54
CA HIS A 15 4.45 11.38 -17.88
C HIS A 15 5.12 12.75 -17.99
N GLU A 16 4.38 13.84 -18.12
CA GLU A 16 4.94 15.20 -17.98
C GLU A 16 5.58 15.43 -16.62
N TRP A 17 5.07 14.76 -15.56
CA TRP A 17 5.66 14.78 -14.22
C TRP A 17 6.69 13.68 -14.02
N PHE A 18 6.35 12.45 -14.39
CA PHE A 18 7.18 11.26 -14.23
C PHE A 18 7.31 10.51 -15.57
N PRO A 19 8.48 10.51 -16.24
CA PRO A 19 9.78 10.93 -15.72
C PRO A 19 10.24 12.32 -16.21
N MET A 20 9.38 13.16 -16.85
CA MET A 20 9.85 14.39 -17.50
C MET A 20 10.31 15.46 -16.50
N ILE A 21 9.47 15.85 -15.57
CA ILE A 21 9.85 16.85 -14.54
C ILE A 21 10.72 16.21 -13.46
N VAL A 22 10.36 15.02 -12.98
CA VAL A 22 11.14 14.27 -11.99
C VAL A 22 11.79 13.10 -12.71
N GLY A 23 13.01 13.31 -13.18
CA GLY A 23 13.71 12.48 -14.17
C GLY A 23 14.36 11.23 -13.60
N SER A 24 13.60 10.30 -13.04
CA SER A 24 14.11 9.01 -12.59
C SER A 24 14.64 8.15 -13.75
N ASN A 25 15.53 7.19 -13.44
CA ASN A 25 16.04 6.25 -14.44
C ASN A 25 15.04 5.13 -14.68
N GLU A 26 14.13 5.30 -15.63
CA GLU A 26 13.07 4.35 -16.01
C GLU A 26 13.62 2.99 -16.49
N ARG A 27 14.81 3.00 -17.13
CA ARG A 27 15.49 1.76 -17.57
C ARG A 27 15.97 0.88 -16.41
N ARG A 28 16.02 1.43 -15.21
CA ARG A 28 16.39 0.69 -13.99
C ARG A 28 15.22 0.53 -13.04
N TYR A 29 14.31 1.51 -12.99
CA TYR A 29 13.25 1.62 -11.99
C TYR A 29 11.93 2.02 -12.63
N ALA A 30 11.33 1.12 -13.40
CA ALA A 30 10.06 1.36 -14.11
C ALA A 30 8.95 1.85 -13.16
N TRP A 31 8.95 1.43 -11.90
CA TRP A 31 7.96 1.84 -10.90
C TRP A 31 8.01 3.33 -10.55
N MET A 32 9.15 4.02 -10.75
CA MET A 32 9.27 5.47 -10.49
C MET A 32 8.72 6.32 -11.64
N ASP A 33 8.47 5.71 -12.76
CA ASP A 33 7.84 6.26 -13.95
C ASP A 33 6.38 5.76 -14.02
N GLU A 34 6.18 4.57 -14.51
CA GLU A 34 4.87 3.95 -14.74
C GLU A 34 4.07 3.74 -13.45
N GLY A 35 4.76 3.39 -12.38
CA GLY A 35 4.14 3.16 -11.08
C GLY A 35 3.61 4.42 -10.44
N PHE A 36 4.34 5.53 -10.51
CA PHE A 36 3.87 6.83 -10.01
C PHE A 36 2.70 7.34 -10.83
N ASN A 37 2.73 7.19 -12.16
CA ASN A 37 1.62 7.56 -13.02
C ASN A 37 0.39 6.69 -12.72
N THR A 38 0.54 5.37 -12.59
CA THR A 38 -0.55 4.48 -12.20
C THR A 38 -1.14 4.84 -10.83
N TYR A 39 -0.32 5.26 -9.87
CA TYR A 39 -0.80 5.76 -8.59
C TYR A 39 -1.66 7.03 -8.76
N ILE A 40 -1.23 7.98 -9.59
CA ILE A 40 -1.97 9.22 -9.85
C ILE A 40 -3.26 8.96 -10.63
N ASP A 41 -3.26 8.01 -11.56
CA ASP A 41 -4.43 7.59 -12.33
C ASP A 41 -5.61 7.20 -11.45
N ALA A 42 -5.36 6.60 -10.27
CA ALA A 42 -6.41 6.23 -9.34
C ALA A 42 -7.25 7.44 -8.92
N PHE A 43 -6.62 8.59 -8.68
CA PHE A 43 -7.31 9.82 -8.27
C PHE A 43 -7.96 10.53 -9.45
N ALA A 44 -7.33 10.55 -10.60
CA ALA A 44 -7.89 11.12 -11.81
C ALA A 44 -9.16 10.37 -12.24
N ASN A 45 -9.12 9.03 -12.18
CA ASN A 45 -10.27 8.18 -12.46
C ASN A 45 -11.41 8.39 -11.46
N GLU A 46 -11.11 8.44 -10.16
CA GLU A 46 -12.12 8.72 -9.13
C GLU A 46 -12.77 10.09 -9.32
N ARG A 47 -11.97 11.11 -9.65
CA ARG A 47 -12.47 12.45 -9.93
C ARG A 47 -13.36 12.49 -11.18
N ARG A 48 -13.00 11.77 -12.23
CA ARG A 48 -13.76 11.71 -13.49
C ARG A 48 -14.99 10.84 -13.39
N TYR A 49 -14.89 9.75 -12.63
CA TYR A 49 -15.93 8.73 -12.44
C TYR A 49 -16.09 8.46 -10.94
N PRO A 50 -16.86 9.30 -10.21
CA PRO A 50 -17.02 9.17 -8.77
C PRO A 50 -17.51 7.78 -8.34
N GLY A 51 -16.88 7.24 -7.30
CA GLY A 51 -17.17 5.89 -6.78
C GLY A 51 -16.30 4.78 -7.39
N THR A 52 -15.41 5.10 -8.33
CA THR A 52 -14.41 4.13 -8.80
C THR A 52 -13.33 3.92 -7.73
N ASN A 53 -12.85 2.68 -7.62
CA ASN A 53 -11.73 2.33 -6.77
C ASN A 53 -10.76 1.47 -7.56
N ALA A 54 -9.60 1.99 -7.86
CA ALA A 54 -8.57 1.28 -8.63
C ALA A 54 -7.84 0.19 -7.83
N PHE A 55 -7.82 0.28 -6.50
CA PHE A 55 -7.03 -0.60 -5.65
C PHE A 55 -7.33 -2.10 -5.82
N PRO A 56 -8.60 -2.56 -5.83
CA PRO A 56 -8.91 -3.98 -6.06
C PRO A 56 -8.40 -4.49 -7.41
N PHE A 57 -8.51 -3.68 -8.46
CA PHE A 57 -8.01 -4.03 -9.79
C PHE A 57 -6.48 -4.16 -9.80
N TYR A 58 -5.76 -3.24 -9.15
CA TYR A 58 -4.30 -3.30 -9.05
C TYR A 58 -3.85 -4.54 -8.29
N VAL A 59 -4.48 -4.83 -7.15
CA VAL A 59 -4.17 -6.02 -6.35
C VAL A 59 -4.46 -7.31 -7.11
N THR A 60 -5.57 -7.38 -7.86
CA THR A 60 -5.91 -8.56 -8.67
C THR A 60 -4.88 -8.82 -9.75
N ASN A 61 -4.41 -7.75 -10.42
CA ASN A 61 -3.34 -7.87 -11.43
C ASN A 61 -2.02 -8.34 -10.80
N TRP A 62 -1.64 -7.77 -9.66
CA TRP A 62 -0.44 -8.22 -8.93
C TRP A 62 -0.59 -9.68 -8.48
N LYS A 63 -1.73 -10.04 -7.92
CA LYS A 63 -2.00 -11.43 -7.51
C LYS A 63 -1.82 -12.41 -8.68
N SER A 64 -2.22 -12.06 -9.89
CA SER A 64 -2.09 -12.95 -11.05
C SER A 64 -0.64 -13.34 -11.37
N VAL A 65 0.31 -12.44 -11.17
CA VAL A 65 1.75 -12.74 -11.38
C VAL A 65 2.37 -13.47 -10.20
N VAL A 66 1.87 -13.26 -8.98
CA VAL A 66 2.23 -14.06 -7.80
C VAL A 66 1.78 -15.50 -7.98
N ASP A 67 0.52 -15.72 -8.34
CA ASP A 67 -0.05 -17.05 -8.60
C ASP A 67 0.66 -17.74 -9.77
N GLY A 68 1.08 -16.96 -10.76
CA GLY A 68 1.83 -17.43 -11.92
C GLY A 68 3.33 -17.70 -11.66
N HIS A 69 3.82 -17.45 -10.43
CA HIS A 69 5.24 -17.58 -10.04
C HIS A 69 6.20 -16.77 -10.92
N ILE A 70 5.76 -15.60 -11.40
CA ILE A 70 6.55 -14.66 -12.21
C ILE A 70 6.66 -13.27 -11.56
N ASP A 71 6.28 -13.15 -10.27
CA ASP A 71 6.47 -11.91 -9.51
C ASP A 71 7.96 -11.63 -9.27
N THR A 72 8.34 -10.37 -9.33
CA THR A 72 9.70 -9.90 -9.07
C THR A 72 9.68 -8.66 -8.19
N PRO A 73 10.80 -8.35 -7.48
CA PRO A 73 10.93 -7.08 -6.79
C PRO A 73 10.70 -5.88 -7.72
N LEU A 74 10.11 -4.80 -7.22
CA LEU A 74 9.96 -3.54 -7.97
C LEU A 74 11.29 -2.95 -8.41
N MET A 75 12.38 -3.30 -7.71
CA MET A 75 13.75 -2.89 -8.04
C MET A 75 14.36 -3.65 -9.22
N THR A 76 13.64 -4.61 -9.79
CA THR A 76 14.09 -5.36 -10.98
C THR A 76 14.03 -4.45 -12.21
N PRO A 77 15.14 -4.30 -12.97
CA PRO A 77 15.10 -3.56 -14.22
C PRO A 77 14.06 -4.13 -15.21
N PRO A 78 13.31 -3.29 -15.94
CA PRO A 78 12.19 -3.75 -16.77
C PRO A 78 12.59 -4.76 -17.85
N ASP A 79 13.81 -4.71 -18.37
CA ASP A 79 14.33 -5.67 -19.36
C ASP A 79 14.62 -7.08 -18.77
N ARG A 80 14.53 -7.23 -17.45
CA ARG A 80 14.67 -8.51 -16.72
C ARG A 80 13.34 -9.03 -16.17
N ILE A 81 12.26 -8.30 -16.35
CA ILE A 81 10.91 -8.72 -15.96
C ILE A 81 10.34 -9.60 -17.07
N ASP A 82 9.70 -10.72 -16.72
CA ASP A 82 8.93 -11.50 -17.69
C ASP A 82 7.92 -10.60 -18.41
N ALA A 83 7.86 -10.65 -19.73
CA ALA A 83 6.98 -9.79 -20.52
C ALA A 83 5.49 -9.89 -20.10
N ARG A 84 5.07 -11.07 -19.61
CA ARG A 84 3.70 -11.29 -19.09
C ARG A 84 3.46 -10.59 -17.75
N ALA A 85 4.51 -10.30 -17.00
CA ALA A 85 4.45 -9.67 -15.69
C ALA A 85 4.68 -8.15 -15.74
N LEU A 86 5.21 -7.61 -16.84
CA LEU A 86 5.65 -6.21 -16.94
C LEU A 86 4.53 -5.23 -16.56
N GLY A 87 3.32 -5.41 -17.06
CA GLY A 87 2.18 -4.55 -16.74
C GLY A 87 1.75 -4.62 -15.26
N ALA A 88 1.94 -5.77 -14.62
CA ALA A 88 1.69 -5.91 -13.19
C ALA A 88 2.82 -5.27 -12.36
N ILE A 89 4.07 -5.56 -12.67
CA ILE A 89 5.24 -5.16 -11.86
C ILE A 89 5.61 -3.69 -12.07
N GLY A 90 5.59 -3.20 -13.30
CA GLY A 90 5.92 -1.80 -13.60
C GLY A 90 4.81 -0.82 -13.20
N TYR A 91 3.55 -1.25 -13.25
CA TYR A 91 2.36 -0.39 -13.15
C TYR A 91 1.51 -0.70 -11.91
N ARG A 92 0.89 -1.90 -11.86
CA ARG A 92 -0.20 -2.19 -10.91
C ARG A 92 0.29 -2.47 -9.49
N LYS A 93 1.36 -3.24 -9.34
CA LYS A 93 1.98 -3.49 -8.02
C LYS A 93 2.45 -2.19 -7.37
N PRO A 94 3.24 -1.32 -8.02
CA PRO A 94 3.63 -0.06 -7.39
C PRO A 94 2.43 0.85 -7.11
N GLY A 95 1.44 0.93 -8.00
CA GLY A 95 0.20 1.67 -7.74
C GLY A 95 -0.53 1.18 -6.49
N ALA A 96 -0.70 -0.14 -6.33
CA ALA A 96 -1.31 -0.74 -5.14
C ALA A 96 -0.48 -0.48 -3.87
N VAL A 97 0.83 -0.65 -3.95
CA VAL A 97 1.76 -0.43 -2.83
C VAL A 97 1.74 1.03 -2.39
N MET A 98 1.73 1.99 -3.32
CA MET A 98 1.65 3.41 -3.00
C MET A 98 0.31 3.78 -2.33
N LEU A 99 -0.81 3.25 -2.83
CA LEU A 99 -2.13 3.44 -2.22
C LEU A 99 -2.21 2.83 -0.82
N ALA A 100 -1.66 1.62 -0.63
CA ALA A 100 -1.61 0.96 0.68
C ALA A 100 -0.75 1.74 1.68
N LEU A 101 0.40 2.25 1.26
CA LEU A 101 1.27 3.09 2.09
C LEU A 101 0.54 4.36 2.53
N ARG A 102 -0.13 5.02 1.60
CA ARG A 102 -0.89 6.24 1.83
C ARG A 102 -2.06 6.04 2.78
N ASP A 103 -2.88 5.02 2.53
CA ASP A 103 -4.18 4.88 3.19
C ASP A 103 -4.11 4.11 4.52
N ASN A 104 -3.11 3.24 4.69
CA ASN A 104 -3.06 2.33 5.83
C ASN A 104 -1.81 2.51 6.72
N VAL A 105 -0.74 3.11 6.23
CA VAL A 105 0.53 3.21 6.99
C VAL A 105 0.83 4.64 7.39
N VAL A 106 1.06 5.51 6.42
CA VAL A 106 1.49 6.90 6.66
C VAL A 106 0.32 7.84 6.96
N GLY A 107 -0.84 7.55 6.41
CA GLY A 107 -2.02 8.41 6.44
C GLY A 107 -2.04 9.43 5.29
N LYS A 108 -3.23 9.64 4.74
CA LYS A 108 -3.46 10.40 3.49
C LYS A 108 -2.79 11.76 3.47
N ALA A 109 -3.06 12.58 4.48
CA ALA A 109 -2.55 13.96 4.51
C ALA A 109 -1.00 14.02 4.57
N THR A 110 -0.38 13.14 5.36
CA THR A 110 1.07 13.08 5.51
C THR A 110 1.74 12.53 4.26
N PHE A 111 1.18 11.47 3.68
CA PHE A 111 1.68 10.92 2.42
C PHE A 111 1.60 11.95 1.29
N ASP A 112 0.45 12.62 1.11
CA ASP A 112 0.24 13.60 0.05
C ASP A 112 1.19 14.81 0.20
N ARG A 113 1.52 15.21 1.44
CA ARG A 113 2.55 16.21 1.71
C ARG A 113 3.93 15.70 1.32
N GLY A 114 4.28 14.44 1.68
CA GLY A 114 5.56 13.81 1.34
C GLY A 114 5.75 13.66 -0.16
N PHE A 115 4.69 13.27 -0.88
CA PHE A 115 4.75 13.10 -2.33
C PHE A 115 4.95 14.45 -3.05
N ARG A 116 4.24 15.52 -2.61
CA ARG A 116 4.50 16.88 -3.12
C ARG A 116 5.91 17.37 -2.80
N GLU A 117 6.40 17.09 -1.59
CA GLU A 117 7.77 17.44 -1.20
C GLU A 117 8.81 16.70 -2.05
N TYR A 118 8.56 15.43 -2.38
CA TYR A 118 9.41 14.68 -3.29
C TYR A 118 9.48 15.32 -4.67
N ILE A 119 8.32 15.68 -5.26
CA ILE A 119 8.26 16.37 -6.55
C ILE A 119 9.03 17.70 -6.48
N HIS A 120 8.77 18.51 -5.45
CA HIS A 120 9.43 19.81 -5.27
C HIS A 120 10.95 19.71 -5.15
N ARG A 121 11.46 18.76 -4.37
CA ARG A 121 12.90 18.56 -4.19
C ARG A 121 13.60 18.07 -5.45
N TRP A 122 12.91 17.26 -6.23
CA TRP A 122 13.52 16.52 -7.34
C TRP A 122 13.07 16.98 -8.72
N ALA A 123 12.25 18.02 -8.80
CA ALA A 123 11.93 18.67 -10.08
C ALA A 123 13.21 19.07 -10.83
N TYR A 124 13.27 18.66 -12.09
CA TYR A 124 14.43 18.89 -13.01
C TYR A 124 15.74 18.23 -12.53
N LYS A 125 15.63 17.15 -11.75
CA LYS A 125 16.75 16.35 -11.25
C LYS A 125 16.48 14.87 -11.50
N HIS A 126 17.47 14.03 -11.13
CA HIS A 126 17.46 12.59 -11.40
C HIS A 126 17.48 11.79 -10.08
N PRO A 127 16.36 11.66 -9.38
CA PRO A 127 16.30 10.94 -8.11
C PRO A 127 16.44 9.42 -8.30
N SER A 128 16.99 8.79 -7.29
CA SER A 128 16.99 7.36 -7.10
C SER A 128 15.82 6.90 -6.21
N PRO A 129 15.52 5.60 -6.11
CA PRO A 129 14.57 5.07 -5.14
C PRO A 129 14.82 5.52 -3.70
N ALA A 130 16.10 5.58 -3.28
CA ALA A 130 16.47 6.01 -1.94
C ALA A 130 16.05 7.46 -1.64
N ASP A 131 16.02 8.32 -2.65
CA ASP A 131 15.61 9.72 -2.48
C ASP A 131 14.09 9.84 -2.23
N PHE A 132 13.30 8.99 -2.87
CA PHE A 132 11.88 8.88 -2.57
C PHE A 132 11.65 8.32 -1.16
N PHE A 133 12.30 7.22 -0.82
CA PHE A 133 12.14 6.57 0.49
C PHE A 133 12.50 7.52 1.63
N ARG A 134 13.66 8.17 1.56
CA ARG A 134 14.12 9.15 2.56
C ARG A 134 13.18 10.35 2.66
N THR A 135 12.62 10.81 1.53
CA THR A 135 11.67 11.92 1.55
C THR A 135 10.41 11.53 2.32
N MET A 136 9.87 10.33 2.07
CA MET A 136 8.69 9.84 2.78
C MET A 136 8.95 9.65 4.28
N GLU A 137 10.08 9.06 4.66
CA GLU A 137 10.50 8.90 6.06
C GLU A 137 10.70 10.25 6.75
N ASN A 138 11.38 11.21 6.11
CA ASN A 138 11.60 12.54 6.67
C ASN A 138 10.29 13.29 6.90
N VAL A 139 9.31 13.20 5.99
CA VAL A 139 8.05 13.92 6.12
C VAL A 139 7.10 13.25 7.09
N SER A 140 7.11 11.91 7.17
CA SER A 140 6.25 11.15 8.07
C SER A 140 6.82 11.04 9.50
N GLY A 141 8.14 11.11 9.65
CA GLY A 141 8.83 10.81 10.90
C GLY A 141 8.82 9.31 11.26
N MET A 142 8.47 8.44 10.32
CA MET A 142 8.33 6.99 10.52
C MET A 142 9.52 6.24 9.95
N ASP A 143 9.94 5.15 10.62
CA ASP A 143 10.80 4.13 10.01
C ASP A 143 9.93 3.25 9.08
N LEU A 144 10.12 3.42 7.78
CA LEU A 144 9.43 2.67 6.74
C LEU A 144 10.33 1.58 6.11
N GLY A 145 11.50 1.33 6.67
CA GLY A 145 12.45 0.36 6.15
C GLY A 145 11.87 -1.05 5.99
N TRP A 146 10.95 -1.46 6.89
CA TRP A 146 10.21 -2.71 6.77
C TRP A 146 9.32 -2.75 5.53
N TYR A 147 8.68 -1.60 5.19
CA TYR A 147 7.79 -1.48 4.03
C TYR A 147 8.56 -1.56 2.72
N TRP A 148 9.69 -0.83 2.65
CA TRP A 148 10.55 -0.85 1.47
C TRP A 148 11.12 -2.24 1.21
N ARG A 149 11.61 -2.92 2.25
CA ARG A 149 12.13 -4.31 2.12
C ARG A 149 11.07 -5.26 1.59
N ALA A 150 9.87 -5.25 2.15
CA ALA A 150 8.82 -6.19 1.78
C ALA A 150 8.32 -5.96 0.34
N PHE A 151 7.99 -4.72 -0.01
CA PHE A 151 7.23 -4.45 -1.22
C PHE A 151 8.07 -3.93 -2.39
N PHE A 152 9.23 -3.32 -2.15
CA PHE A 152 10.10 -2.80 -3.21
C PHE A 152 11.29 -3.70 -3.48
N TYR A 153 11.94 -4.21 -2.44
CA TYR A 153 13.12 -5.08 -2.56
C TYR A 153 12.79 -6.57 -2.54
N GLY A 154 11.61 -6.95 -2.08
CA GLY A 154 11.11 -8.33 -1.99
C GLY A 154 9.90 -8.60 -2.86
N THR A 155 9.46 -9.85 -2.80
CA THR A 155 8.22 -10.35 -3.40
C THR A 155 7.25 -10.85 -2.33
N ASP A 156 7.42 -10.36 -1.11
CA ASP A 156 6.59 -10.77 0.01
C ASP A 156 5.12 -10.36 -0.19
N VAL A 157 4.22 -11.22 0.25
CA VAL A 157 2.77 -11.00 0.18
C VAL A 157 2.24 -10.73 1.58
N LEU A 158 1.34 -9.78 1.69
CA LEU A 158 0.63 -9.50 2.95
C LEU A 158 -0.44 -10.57 3.18
N ASP A 159 -0.33 -11.27 4.32
CA ASP A 159 -1.34 -12.23 4.77
C ASP A 159 -1.44 -12.19 6.30
N ILE A 160 -2.54 -11.62 6.79
CA ILE A 160 -2.86 -11.52 8.21
C ILE A 160 -4.27 -12.07 8.43
N GLY A 161 -4.39 -12.98 9.40
CA GLY A 161 -5.64 -13.64 9.74
C GLY A 161 -6.06 -13.42 11.18
N ILE A 162 -7.33 -13.70 11.47
CA ILE A 162 -7.89 -13.81 12.81
C ILE A 162 -8.00 -15.30 13.14
N ASP A 163 -7.28 -15.76 14.16
CA ASP A 163 -7.33 -17.16 14.63
C ASP A 163 -8.54 -17.41 15.55
N GLY A 164 -9.03 -16.36 16.22
CA GLY A 164 -10.19 -16.48 17.09
C GLY A 164 -10.57 -15.19 17.80
N VAL A 165 -11.79 -15.15 18.27
CA VAL A 165 -12.33 -14.07 19.11
C VAL A 165 -12.96 -14.70 20.35
N THR A 166 -12.54 -14.26 21.53
CA THR A 166 -13.13 -14.70 22.80
C THR A 166 -13.57 -13.50 23.62
N MET A 167 -14.62 -13.69 24.42
CA MET A 167 -15.11 -12.66 25.34
C MET A 167 -14.62 -12.96 26.75
N ARG A 168 -14.17 -11.92 27.44
CA ARG A 168 -13.84 -11.97 28.88
C ARG A 168 -14.62 -10.87 29.60
N GLN A 169 -15.01 -11.15 30.82
CA GLN A 169 -15.54 -10.14 31.74
C GLN A 169 -14.61 -10.03 32.95
N GLN A 170 -14.18 -8.82 33.25
CA GLN A 170 -13.33 -8.53 34.38
C GLN A 170 -13.86 -7.27 35.08
N GLU A 171 -14.12 -7.33 36.36
CA GLU A 171 -14.59 -6.18 37.18
C GLU A 171 -15.81 -5.46 36.57
N GLY A 172 -16.75 -6.21 35.97
CA GLY A 172 -17.93 -5.66 35.31
C GLY A 172 -17.71 -5.09 33.90
N GLN A 173 -16.46 -5.03 33.43
CA GLN A 173 -16.12 -4.59 32.09
C GLN A 173 -16.00 -5.79 31.14
N ASN A 174 -16.60 -5.68 29.94
CA ASN A 174 -16.44 -6.67 28.88
C ASN A 174 -15.20 -6.36 28.04
N TYR A 175 -14.49 -7.42 27.68
CA TYR A 175 -13.32 -7.36 26.78
C TYR A 175 -13.48 -8.38 25.65
N ALA A 176 -13.22 -7.92 24.41
CA ALA A 176 -12.99 -8.80 23.29
C ALA A 176 -11.48 -9.09 23.21
N VAL A 177 -11.10 -10.37 23.21
CA VAL A 177 -9.74 -10.82 23.00
C VAL A 177 -9.66 -11.42 21.60
N ILE A 178 -8.92 -10.76 20.72
CA ILE A 178 -8.82 -11.11 19.31
C ILE A 178 -7.41 -11.64 19.04
N ALA A 179 -7.33 -12.93 18.73
CA ALA A 179 -6.08 -13.57 18.37
C ALA A 179 -5.79 -13.33 16.88
N LEU A 180 -4.71 -12.62 16.60
CA LEU A 180 -4.24 -12.29 15.25
C LEU A 180 -3.01 -13.12 14.92
N ARG A 181 -2.88 -13.49 13.65
CA ARG A 181 -1.74 -14.19 13.12
C ARG A 181 -1.29 -13.57 11.80
N ARG A 182 0.01 -13.39 11.65
CA ARG A 182 0.67 -13.05 10.41
C ARG A 182 1.20 -14.34 9.77
N ASN A 183 0.71 -14.65 8.55
CA ASN A 183 1.05 -15.89 7.85
C ASN A 183 2.31 -15.76 6.99
N THR A 184 2.81 -14.53 6.78
CA THR A 184 4.00 -14.22 5.99
C THR A 184 4.99 -13.37 6.79
N SER A 185 6.13 -13.04 6.20
CA SER A 185 7.15 -12.19 6.83
C SER A 185 6.77 -10.72 6.96
N VAL A 186 5.73 -10.26 6.23
CA VAL A 186 5.35 -8.84 6.13
C VAL A 186 4.60 -8.38 7.38
N PRO A 187 5.17 -7.52 8.22
CA PRO A 187 4.41 -6.82 9.25
C PRO A 187 3.54 -5.75 8.59
N PHE A 188 2.33 -5.57 9.07
CA PHE A 188 1.44 -4.52 8.56
C PHE A 188 0.52 -4.02 9.67
N PRO A 189 0.15 -2.72 9.71
CA PRO A 189 -0.87 -2.24 10.63
C PRO A 189 -2.20 -2.95 10.40
N VAL A 190 -2.96 -3.20 11.47
CA VAL A 190 -4.23 -3.91 11.37
C VAL A 190 -5.36 -2.99 11.80
N ARG A 191 -6.34 -2.80 10.92
CA ARG A 191 -7.59 -2.13 11.28
C ARG A 191 -8.68 -3.15 11.54
N LEU A 192 -9.14 -3.22 12.78
CA LEU A 192 -10.25 -4.06 13.20
C LEU A 192 -11.55 -3.26 13.19
N ARG A 193 -12.61 -3.87 12.71
CA ARG A 193 -13.98 -3.37 12.87
C ARG A 193 -14.78 -4.40 13.65
N LEU A 194 -15.11 -4.06 14.88
CA LEU A 194 -15.99 -4.85 15.73
C LEU A 194 -17.44 -4.48 15.41
N ARG A 195 -18.30 -5.46 15.23
CA ARG A 195 -19.74 -5.27 15.03
C ARG A 195 -20.47 -5.92 16.20
N PHE A 196 -21.32 -5.16 16.86
CA PHE A 196 -22.09 -5.61 18.00
C PHE A 196 -23.49 -6.11 17.58
N ALA A 197 -24.14 -6.84 18.48
CA ALA A 197 -25.49 -7.40 18.23
C ALA A 197 -26.56 -6.32 17.94
N ASP A 198 -26.35 -5.09 18.42
CA ASP A 198 -27.20 -3.93 18.13
C ASP A 198 -26.88 -3.23 16.80
N ASN A 199 -26.03 -3.84 15.95
CA ASN A 199 -25.50 -3.31 14.69
C ASN A 199 -24.59 -2.07 14.82
N THR A 200 -24.28 -1.60 16.02
CA THR A 200 -23.24 -0.58 16.17
C THR A 200 -21.87 -1.15 15.88
N THR A 201 -20.92 -0.28 15.54
CA THR A 201 -19.55 -0.69 15.23
C THR A 201 -18.53 0.12 16.02
N GLN A 202 -17.40 -0.52 16.32
CA GLN A 202 -16.21 0.10 16.87
C GLN A 202 -15.02 -0.23 16.00
N SER A 203 -14.25 0.79 15.59
CA SER A 203 -13.00 0.57 14.86
C SER A 203 -11.81 0.74 15.78
N VAL A 204 -10.80 -0.12 15.60
CA VAL A 204 -9.55 -0.08 16.35
C VAL A 204 -8.40 -0.22 15.37
N ASP A 205 -7.45 0.70 15.41
CA ASP A 205 -6.22 0.65 14.62
C ASP A 205 -5.09 0.12 15.51
N LEU A 206 -4.48 -0.97 15.06
CA LEU A 206 -3.31 -1.57 15.69
C LEU A 206 -2.08 -1.21 14.86
N PRO A 207 -1.04 -0.61 15.48
CA PRO A 207 0.15 -0.19 14.75
C PRO A 207 1.01 -1.40 14.34
N VAL A 208 1.96 -1.19 13.42
CA VAL A 208 2.82 -2.26 12.90
C VAL A 208 3.68 -2.91 13.99
N GLU A 209 3.96 -2.20 15.06
CA GLU A 209 4.77 -2.63 16.20
C GLU A 209 4.17 -3.80 16.98
N VAL A 210 2.86 -4.09 16.81
CA VAL A 210 2.24 -5.30 17.41
C VAL A 210 2.94 -6.57 16.97
N TRP A 211 3.61 -6.55 15.82
CA TRP A 211 4.36 -7.67 15.27
C TRP A 211 5.83 -7.74 15.71
N SER A 212 6.29 -6.82 16.57
CA SER A 212 7.69 -6.76 17.03
C SER A 212 8.15 -8.01 17.80
N ARG A 213 7.21 -8.75 18.39
CA ARG A 213 7.48 -9.95 19.19
C ARG A 213 7.23 -11.29 18.47
N GLY A 214 6.84 -11.24 17.20
CA GLY A 214 6.59 -12.46 16.41
C GLY A 214 5.43 -12.35 15.45
N ASP A 215 4.92 -13.52 15.05
CA ASP A 215 3.85 -13.67 14.06
C ASP A 215 2.42 -13.75 14.68
N ARG A 216 2.32 -13.70 16.02
CA ARG A 216 1.06 -13.75 16.76
C ARG A 216 0.91 -12.55 17.67
N TYR A 217 -0.33 -12.06 17.78
CA TYR A 217 -0.67 -10.96 18.68
C TYR A 217 -2.08 -11.13 19.23
N GLU A 218 -2.26 -10.88 20.52
CA GLU A 218 -3.59 -10.82 21.14
C GLU A 218 -3.96 -9.35 21.41
N ALA A 219 -4.99 -8.88 20.70
CA ALA A 219 -5.60 -7.57 20.98
C ALA A 219 -6.67 -7.73 22.06
N VAL A 220 -6.46 -7.13 23.22
CA VAL A 220 -7.44 -7.07 24.31
C VAL A 220 -8.14 -5.71 24.28
N LEU A 221 -9.40 -5.69 23.88
CA LEU A 221 -10.14 -4.48 23.60
C LEU A 221 -11.33 -4.37 24.55
N ALA A 222 -11.42 -3.25 25.31
CA ALA A 222 -12.61 -2.95 26.07
C ALA A 222 -13.80 -2.69 25.13
N VAL A 223 -14.92 -3.36 25.38
CA VAL A 223 -16.12 -3.29 24.54
C VAL A 223 -17.37 -3.04 25.38
N LYS A 224 -18.36 -2.39 24.79
CA LYS A 224 -19.63 -2.05 25.48
C LYS A 224 -20.54 -3.27 25.62
N ALA A 225 -20.48 -4.20 24.69
CA ALA A 225 -21.32 -5.38 24.61
C ALA A 225 -20.53 -6.53 23.97
N PRO A 226 -21.00 -7.78 24.05
CA PRO A 226 -20.41 -8.89 23.28
C PRO A 226 -20.37 -8.59 21.78
N VAL A 227 -19.27 -9.00 21.14
CA VAL A 227 -19.01 -8.85 19.70
C VAL A 227 -19.56 -10.05 18.95
#